data_55d43e6d969b6277bc18b853702d036f
#
_entry.id   55d43e6d969b6277bc18b853702d036f
#
_cell.length_a   1.000
_cell.length_b   1.000
_cell.length_c   1.000
_cell.angle_alpha   90.00
_cell.angle_beta   90.00
_cell.angle_gamma   90.00
#
_symmetry.space_group_name_H-M   'P 1'
#
loop_
_entity.id
_entity.type
_entity.pdbx_description
1 polymer ?
#
loop_
_entity_poly.entity_id
_entity_poly.type
_entity_poly.pdbx_seq_one_letter_code
_entity_poly.pdbx_strand_id
1 'polypeptide(L)'
;VIGMPYDLGTSVNTGARFGPRGVREASSYNCYAHEGWYDPIRKETFLGEPWKIVDCGNVDVLHTEQTRSFQNCEAAIRKILSKKAIPFVIGGDHAITTPILRAFDCFDNLCVIHFDAHLDFSKNPHGIAEGPGSPMRRASEMAHISKIVQIGIRGIGSSQLSDFQDAEAYGNTIITSREVRRNGVE
;
A
#
# COMPACT_ATOMS: atom_id res chain seq x y z
N VAL A 1 -1.48 -7.24 11.80
CA VAL A 1 -0.34 -7.03 10.89
C VAL A 1 -0.13 -8.28 10.05
N ILE A 2 0.13 -8.15 8.76
CA ILE A 2 0.46 -9.26 7.86
C ILE A 2 1.58 -8.84 6.90
N GLY A 3 2.54 -9.71 6.66
CA GLY A 3 3.60 -9.49 5.68
C GLY A 3 3.22 -10.01 4.30
N MET A 4 3.60 -9.28 3.24
CA MET A 4 3.57 -9.79 1.87
C MET A 4 4.97 -9.67 1.24
N PRO A 5 5.81 -10.70 1.39
CA PRO A 5 7.21 -10.68 0.94
C PRO A 5 7.33 -10.92 -0.57
N TYR A 6 6.76 -9.99 -1.36
CA TYR A 6 6.71 -10.04 -2.82
C TYR A 6 7.55 -8.92 -3.42
N ASP A 7 8.41 -9.22 -4.39
CA ASP A 7 9.21 -8.21 -5.13
C ASP A 7 9.56 -8.68 -6.56
N LEU A 8 8.67 -9.45 -7.16
CA LEU A 8 8.87 -9.96 -8.54
C LEU A 8 8.62 -8.88 -9.60
N GLY A 9 8.02 -7.74 -9.21
CA GLY A 9 7.79 -6.61 -10.09
C GLY A 9 8.91 -5.56 -10.10
N THR A 10 9.93 -5.68 -9.26
CA THR A 10 11.00 -4.68 -9.13
C THR A 10 11.77 -4.50 -10.43
N SER A 11 11.90 -3.23 -10.86
CA SER A 11 12.53 -2.87 -12.14
C SER A 11 14.06 -2.96 -12.13
N VAL A 12 14.71 -2.85 -10.95
CA VAL A 12 16.16 -2.74 -10.83
C VAL A 12 16.73 -3.77 -9.86
N ASN A 13 16.52 -3.60 -8.56
CA ASN A 13 17.08 -4.47 -7.54
C ASN A 13 15.98 -5.13 -6.72
N THR A 14 16.04 -6.46 -6.59
CA THR A 14 15.20 -7.22 -5.67
C THR A 14 15.67 -7.01 -4.23
N GLY A 15 14.79 -7.29 -3.24
CA GLY A 15 15.10 -7.15 -1.82
C GLY A 15 13.93 -6.63 -1.00
N ALA A 16 12.93 -6.01 -1.63
CA ALA A 16 11.74 -5.54 -0.94
C ALA A 16 10.99 -6.69 -0.22
N ARG A 17 11.13 -7.93 -0.68
CA ARG A 17 10.61 -9.14 -0.02
C ARG A 17 11.09 -9.33 1.42
N PHE A 18 12.22 -8.74 1.79
CA PHE A 18 12.75 -8.79 3.16
C PHE A 18 12.14 -7.74 4.09
N GLY A 19 11.32 -6.82 3.58
CA GLY A 19 10.66 -5.77 4.37
C GLY A 19 9.90 -6.30 5.58
N PRO A 20 8.99 -7.27 5.44
CA PRO A 20 8.25 -7.82 6.59
C PRO A 20 9.15 -8.41 7.67
N ARG A 21 10.23 -9.08 7.27
CA ARG A 21 11.23 -9.63 8.19
C ARG A 21 11.98 -8.51 8.92
N GLY A 22 12.49 -7.55 8.18
CA GLY A 22 13.27 -6.44 8.75
C GLY A 22 12.45 -5.62 9.75
N VAL A 23 11.16 -5.34 9.45
CA VAL A 23 10.27 -4.64 10.38
C VAL A 23 10.05 -5.46 11.66
N ARG A 24 9.82 -6.77 11.56
CA ARG A 24 9.67 -7.64 12.75
C ARG A 24 10.93 -7.69 13.60
N GLU A 25 12.09 -7.84 12.98
CA GLU A 25 13.38 -7.82 13.68
C GLU A 25 13.57 -6.48 14.42
N ALA A 26 13.33 -5.37 13.75
CA ALA A 26 13.44 -4.04 14.37
C ALA A 26 12.41 -3.82 15.49
N SER A 27 11.19 -4.33 15.34
CA SER A 27 10.14 -4.19 16.36
C SER A 27 10.44 -4.91 17.66
N SER A 28 11.32 -5.92 17.65
CA SER A 28 11.72 -6.65 18.85
C SER A 28 12.45 -5.77 19.88
N TYR A 29 13.03 -4.66 19.44
CA TYR A 29 13.67 -3.67 20.34
C TYR A 29 12.67 -2.77 21.06
N ASN A 30 11.40 -2.79 20.67
CA ASN A 30 10.35 -1.91 21.18
C ASN A 30 9.16 -2.72 21.71
N CYS A 31 9.41 -3.72 22.55
CA CYS A 31 8.41 -4.67 23.03
C CYS A 31 7.63 -4.16 24.26
N TYR A 32 7.07 -2.97 24.24
CA TYR A 32 6.20 -2.45 25.32
C TYR A 32 4.71 -2.65 25.00
N ALA A 33 4.36 -3.76 24.41
CA ALA A 33 3.14 -3.98 23.65
C ALA A 33 1.81 -3.78 24.41
N HIS A 34 1.76 -3.92 25.73
CA HIS A 34 0.50 -3.82 26.48
C HIS A 34 0.23 -2.43 27.03
N GLU A 35 1.26 -1.68 27.35
CA GLU A 35 1.13 -0.34 27.93
C GLU A 35 1.04 0.76 26.87
N GLY A 36 1.42 0.46 25.63
CA GLY A 36 1.52 1.42 24.52
C GLY A 36 2.74 2.31 24.60
N TRP A 37 2.80 3.32 23.73
CA TRP A 37 3.90 4.29 23.68
C TRP A 37 3.40 5.69 23.99
N TYR A 38 4.01 6.31 24.98
CA TYR A 38 3.68 7.68 25.35
C TYR A 38 4.38 8.70 24.44
N ASP A 39 3.60 9.56 23.80
CA ASP A 39 4.10 10.71 23.03
C ASP A 39 4.16 11.93 23.96
N PRO A 40 5.34 12.45 24.32
CA PRO A 40 5.47 13.59 25.23
C PRO A 40 5.02 14.92 24.59
N ILE A 41 4.96 15.00 23.25
CA ILE A 41 4.53 16.21 22.55
C ILE A 41 3.00 16.31 22.57
N ARG A 42 2.31 15.21 22.22
CA ARG A 42 0.84 15.13 22.22
C ARG A 42 0.27 14.84 23.60
N LYS A 43 1.11 14.38 24.53
CA LYS A 43 0.72 13.94 25.89
C LYS A 43 -0.33 12.81 25.87
N GLU A 44 -0.20 11.90 24.91
CA GLU A 44 -1.10 10.80 24.67
C GLU A 44 -0.34 9.47 24.59
N THR A 45 -0.99 8.38 24.97
CA THR A 45 -0.45 7.02 24.79
C THR A 45 -1.11 6.38 23.57
N PHE A 46 -0.27 5.94 22.65
CA PHE A 46 -0.68 5.28 21.41
C PHE A 46 -0.51 3.77 21.50
N LEU A 47 -1.36 3.03 20.80
CA LEU A 47 -1.31 1.58 20.63
C LEU A 47 -1.33 0.75 21.95
N GLY A 48 -1.67 1.38 23.07
CA GLY A 48 -2.03 0.69 24.30
C GLY A 48 -3.48 0.20 24.26
N GLU A 49 -3.99 -0.30 25.41
CA GLU A 49 -5.40 -0.69 25.48
C GLU A 49 -6.34 0.45 25.04
N PRO A 50 -7.42 0.17 24.29
CA PRO A 50 -8.00 -1.17 24.01
C PRO A 50 -7.49 -1.82 22.70
N TRP A 51 -6.43 -1.32 22.08
CA TRP A 51 -5.92 -1.80 20.80
C TRP A 51 -5.25 -3.17 20.93
N LYS A 52 -5.65 -4.10 20.08
CA LYS A 52 -5.03 -5.43 19.97
C LYS A 52 -4.29 -5.54 18.64
N ILE A 53 -2.97 -5.58 18.68
CA ILE A 53 -2.14 -5.80 17.51
C ILE A 53 -1.80 -7.28 17.44
N VAL A 54 -2.18 -7.92 16.33
CA VAL A 54 -1.93 -9.33 16.08
C VAL A 54 -1.04 -9.47 14.84
N ASP A 55 0.06 -10.19 14.95
CA ASP A 55 0.88 -10.58 13.80
C ASP A 55 0.32 -11.88 13.21
N CYS A 56 -0.13 -11.81 11.96
CA CYS A 56 -0.70 -12.93 11.21
C CYS A 56 0.36 -13.70 10.38
N GLY A 57 1.63 -13.39 10.55
CA GLY A 57 2.69 -13.97 9.72
C GLY A 57 2.76 -13.36 8.33
N ASN A 58 3.09 -14.16 7.34
CA ASN A 58 3.20 -13.72 5.94
C ASN A 58 2.16 -14.41 5.05
N VAL A 59 1.79 -13.71 3.99
CA VAL A 59 1.12 -14.32 2.84
C VAL A 59 2.07 -15.34 2.19
N ASP A 60 1.53 -16.47 1.77
CA ASP A 60 2.28 -17.46 1.00
C ASP A 60 2.50 -16.95 -0.43
N VAL A 61 3.75 -16.61 -0.74
CA VAL A 61 4.19 -16.07 -2.02
C VAL A 61 4.89 -17.15 -2.83
N LEU A 62 4.37 -17.44 -4.02
CA LEU A 62 4.98 -18.34 -4.99
C LEU A 62 5.80 -17.52 -5.98
N HIS A 63 7.11 -17.66 -5.93
CA HIS A 63 8.03 -16.82 -6.70
C HIS A 63 7.90 -16.93 -8.22
N THR A 64 7.27 -17.96 -8.75
CA THR A 64 7.06 -18.16 -10.18
C THR A 64 5.61 -17.89 -10.62
N GLU A 65 4.71 -17.60 -9.67
CA GLU A 65 3.27 -17.52 -9.93
C GLU A 65 2.66 -16.25 -9.29
N GLN A 66 2.74 -15.13 -10.02
CA GLN A 66 2.17 -13.85 -9.57
C GLN A 66 0.67 -13.95 -9.26
N THR A 67 -0.10 -14.51 -10.19
CA THR A 67 -1.56 -14.61 -10.03
C THR A 67 -1.94 -15.35 -8.75
N ARG A 68 -1.28 -16.47 -8.47
CA ARG A 68 -1.58 -17.27 -7.28
C ARG A 68 -1.11 -16.56 -6.00
N SER A 69 0.03 -15.89 -6.03
CA SER A 69 0.49 -15.06 -4.92
C SER A 69 -0.49 -13.93 -4.59
N PHE A 70 -1.07 -13.30 -5.62
CA PHE A 70 -2.08 -12.26 -5.47
C PHE A 70 -3.39 -12.81 -4.93
N GLN A 71 -3.86 -13.96 -5.41
CA GLN A 71 -5.03 -14.66 -4.87
C GLN A 71 -4.84 -15.02 -3.38
N ASN A 72 -3.66 -15.48 -2.99
CA ASN A 72 -3.33 -15.76 -1.59
C ASN A 72 -3.39 -14.48 -0.74
N CYS A 73 -2.90 -13.35 -1.26
CA CYS A 73 -3.02 -12.05 -0.61
C CYS A 73 -4.47 -11.63 -0.42
N GLU A 74 -5.26 -11.67 -1.47
CA GLU A 74 -6.70 -11.35 -1.43
C GLU A 74 -7.43 -12.19 -0.39
N ALA A 75 -7.22 -13.50 -0.38
CA ALA A 75 -7.82 -14.42 0.57
C ALA A 75 -7.43 -14.08 2.02
N ALA A 76 -6.15 -13.77 2.26
CA ALA A 76 -5.67 -13.41 3.58
C ALA A 76 -6.28 -12.09 4.08
N ILE A 77 -6.34 -11.07 3.22
CA ILE A 77 -6.96 -9.78 3.56
C ILE A 77 -8.46 -9.93 3.82
N ARG A 78 -9.20 -10.65 2.95
CA ARG A 78 -10.64 -10.93 3.19
C ARG A 78 -10.88 -11.65 4.51
N LYS A 79 -9.99 -12.57 4.89
CA LYS A 79 -10.07 -13.27 6.18
C LYS A 79 -9.89 -12.31 7.37
N ILE A 80 -8.98 -11.34 7.28
CA ILE A 80 -8.80 -10.31 8.31
C ILE A 80 -10.05 -9.44 8.39
N LEU A 81 -10.56 -8.94 7.26
CA LEU A 81 -11.75 -8.11 7.19
C LEU A 81 -12.99 -8.82 7.72
N SER A 82 -13.15 -10.13 7.47
CA SER A 82 -14.26 -10.92 8.02
C SER A 82 -14.29 -11.00 9.56
N LYS A 83 -13.15 -10.73 10.20
CA LYS A 83 -13.03 -10.62 11.66
C LYS A 83 -13.24 -9.20 12.17
N LYS A 84 -13.67 -8.27 11.31
CA LYS A 84 -13.83 -6.83 11.61
C LYS A 84 -12.52 -6.19 12.12
N ALA A 85 -11.38 -6.74 11.69
CA ALA A 85 -10.07 -6.23 12.01
C ALA A 85 -9.54 -5.38 10.86
N ILE A 86 -8.70 -4.39 11.19
CA ILE A 86 -8.05 -3.52 10.21
C ILE A 86 -6.78 -4.21 9.73
N PRO A 87 -6.65 -4.53 8.43
CA PRO A 87 -5.41 -5.08 7.90
C PRO A 87 -4.32 -4.00 7.83
N PHE A 88 -3.17 -4.29 8.43
CA PHE A 88 -1.94 -3.51 8.27
C PHE A 88 -0.93 -4.39 7.53
N VAL A 89 -0.66 -4.05 6.28
CA VAL A 89 0.18 -4.88 5.40
C VAL A 89 1.57 -4.29 5.29
N ILE A 90 2.57 -5.12 5.55
CA ILE A 90 3.98 -4.77 5.34
C ILE A 90 4.46 -5.47 4.07
N GLY A 91 4.81 -4.69 3.07
CA GLY A 91 5.28 -5.23 1.80
C GLY A 91 6.78 -5.37 1.75
N GLY A 92 7.11 -5.73 0.73
CA GLY A 92 7.28 -6.04 -0.66
C GLY A 92 7.28 -4.79 -1.57
N ASP A 93 7.29 -5.05 -2.83
CA ASP A 93 7.18 -4.00 -3.82
C ASP A 93 5.73 -3.46 -3.92
N HIS A 94 5.55 -2.37 -4.66
CA HIS A 94 4.26 -1.69 -4.71
C HIS A 94 3.16 -2.48 -5.46
N ALA A 95 3.50 -3.51 -6.23
CA ALA A 95 2.53 -4.34 -6.93
C ALA A 95 1.53 -5.02 -5.98
N ILE A 96 1.93 -5.24 -4.71
CA ILE A 96 1.07 -5.84 -3.69
C ILE A 96 -0.19 -5.03 -3.37
N THR A 97 -0.19 -3.73 -3.65
CA THR A 97 -1.36 -2.86 -3.42
C THR A 97 -2.56 -3.29 -4.27
N THR A 98 -2.33 -3.80 -5.47
CA THR A 98 -3.41 -4.28 -6.35
C THR A 98 -4.26 -5.39 -5.70
N PRO A 99 -3.72 -6.54 -5.27
CA PRO A 99 -4.53 -7.58 -4.62
C PRO A 99 -5.07 -7.15 -3.26
N ILE A 100 -4.38 -6.27 -2.53
CA ILE A 100 -4.90 -5.72 -1.28
C ILE A 100 -6.20 -4.95 -1.55
N LEU A 101 -6.18 -4.01 -2.48
CA LEU A 101 -7.37 -3.20 -2.81
C LEU A 101 -8.52 -4.06 -3.36
N ARG A 102 -8.24 -5.08 -4.17
CA ARG A 102 -9.26 -6.03 -4.63
C ARG A 102 -10.00 -6.72 -3.50
N ALA A 103 -9.32 -7.00 -2.39
CA ALA A 103 -9.92 -7.66 -1.25
C ALA A 103 -10.93 -6.79 -0.47
N PHE A 104 -10.96 -5.48 -0.74
CA PHE A 104 -11.89 -4.54 -0.12
C PHE A 104 -13.23 -4.39 -0.87
N ASP A 105 -13.55 -5.28 -1.79
CA ASP A 105 -14.77 -5.27 -2.60
C ASP A 105 -16.08 -5.46 -1.80
N CYS A 106 -15.98 -5.73 -0.50
CA CYS A 106 -17.13 -5.72 0.42
C CYS A 106 -17.51 -4.32 0.93
N PHE A 107 -16.75 -3.29 0.57
CA PHE A 107 -17.02 -1.89 0.88
C PHE A 107 -17.38 -1.12 -0.39
N ASP A 108 -18.18 -0.08 -0.25
CA ASP A 108 -18.55 0.82 -1.33
C ASP A 108 -17.90 2.19 -1.14
N ASN A 109 -17.65 2.89 -2.24
CA ASN A 109 -17.18 4.29 -2.23
C ASN A 109 -15.88 4.54 -1.46
N LEU A 110 -14.91 3.64 -1.58
CA LEU A 110 -13.61 3.82 -0.94
C LEU A 110 -12.80 4.92 -1.62
N CYS A 111 -12.10 5.69 -0.79
CA CYS A 111 -11.07 6.62 -1.22
C CYS A 111 -9.68 6.03 -0.91
N VAL A 112 -8.83 5.96 -1.92
CA VAL A 112 -7.42 5.59 -1.74
C VAL A 112 -6.60 6.85 -1.52
N ILE A 113 -5.87 6.91 -0.41
CA ILE A 113 -4.87 7.96 -0.16
C ILE A 113 -3.49 7.34 -0.41
N HIS A 114 -2.78 7.87 -1.39
CA HIS A 114 -1.51 7.35 -1.88
C HIS A 114 -0.39 8.36 -1.59
N PHE A 115 0.49 8.04 -0.64
CA PHE A 115 1.68 8.83 -0.33
C PHE A 115 2.88 8.26 -1.05
N ASP A 116 3.26 8.87 -2.18
CA ASP A 116 4.35 8.38 -3.01
C ASP A 116 5.03 9.50 -3.79
N ALA A 117 6.23 9.21 -4.30
CA ALA A 117 6.92 10.03 -5.28
C ALA A 117 6.35 9.85 -6.70
N HIS A 118 5.82 8.66 -6.98
CA HIS A 118 5.42 8.21 -8.31
C HIS A 118 3.90 8.20 -8.45
N LEU A 119 3.44 8.39 -9.68
CA LEU A 119 2.01 8.38 -10.00
C LEU A 119 1.41 6.96 -9.98
N ASP A 120 2.20 5.97 -10.41
CA ASP A 120 1.84 4.56 -10.50
C ASP A 120 0.50 4.28 -11.20
N PHE A 121 0.27 5.07 -12.25
CA PHE A 121 -0.97 5.02 -13.05
C PHE A 121 -0.72 4.49 -14.46
N SER A 122 0.42 3.85 -14.69
CA SER A 122 0.76 3.30 -16.01
C SER A 122 -0.11 2.11 -16.36
N LYS A 123 -0.56 2.06 -17.62
CA LYS A 123 -1.48 1.01 -18.09
C LYS A 123 -0.81 -0.36 -18.13
N ASN A 124 0.38 -0.41 -18.70
CA ASN A 124 1.09 -1.66 -18.92
C ASN A 124 2.61 -1.42 -19.04
N PRO A 125 3.28 -0.95 -17.98
CA PRO A 125 4.70 -0.65 -18.04
C PRO A 125 5.48 -1.93 -18.29
N HIS A 126 6.34 -1.91 -19.29
CA HIS A 126 7.16 -3.06 -19.72
C HIS A 126 6.37 -4.34 -20.03
N GLY A 127 5.09 -4.22 -20.43
CA GLY A 127 4.24 -5.37 -20.69
C GLY A 127 3.63 -6.04 -19.46
N ILE A 128 3.81 -5.46 -18.27
CA ILE A 128 3.32 -6.02 -17.00
C ILE A 128 2.17 -5.17 -16.46
N ALA A 129 0.94 -5.63 -16.64
CA ALA A 129 -0.24 -4.89 -16.21
C ALA A 129 -0.37 -4.72 -14.69
N GLU A 130 0.15 -5.65 -13.92
CA GLU A 130 0.07 -5.69 -12.45
C GLU A 130 1.46 -5.56 -11.81
N GLY A 131 2.27 -4.65 -12.35
CA GLY A 131 3.58 -4.29 -11.81
C GLY A 131 3.51 -3.14 -10.80
N PRO A 132 4.66 -2.75 -10.21
CA PRO A 132 4.73 -1.69 -9.19
C PRO A 132 4.38 -0.30 -9.72
N GLY A 133 4.46 -0.05 -11.02
CA GLY A 133 4.08 1.24 -11.63
C GLY A 133 2.60 1.34 -12.02
N SER A 134 1.75 0.38 -11.62
CA SER A 134 0.35 0.32 -12.06
C SER A 134 -0.72 0.23 -10.96
N PRO A 135 -0.41 0.20 -9.65
CA PRO A 135 -1.42 -0.07 -8.63
C PRO A 135 -2.55 0.94 -8.62
N MET A 136 -2.28 2.21 -8.84
CA MET A 136 -3.31 3.25 -8.87
C MET A 136 -4.17 3.18 -10.14
N ARG A 137 -3.61 2.74 -11.27
CA ARG A 137 -4.39 2.40 -12.46
C ARG A 137 -5.31 1.21 -12.19
N ARG A 138 -4.78 0.14 -11.57
CA ARG A 138 -5.63 -1.01 -11.20
C ARG A 138 -6.73 -0.62 -10.21
N ALA A 139 -6.41 0.26 -9.25
CA ALA A 139 -7.41 0.80 -8.32
C ALA A 139 -8.55 1.53 -9.05
N SER A 140 -8.23 2.35 -10.05
CA SER A 140 -9.24 3.09 -10.82
C SER A 140 -10.21 2.20 -11.63
N GLU A 141 -9.85 0.95 -11.85
CA GLU A 141 -10.67 -0.04 -12.56
C GLU A 141 -11.57 -0.85 -11.62
N MET A 142 -11.46 -0.64 -10.30
CA MET A 142 -12.26 -1.33 -9.28
C MET A 142 -13.52 -0.54 -8.95
N ALA A 143 -14.69 -1.15 -9.09
CA ALA A 143 -15.98 -0.47 -8.91
C ALA A 143 -16.20 0.10 -7.51
N HIS A 144 -15.58 -0.46 -6.49
CA HIS A 144 -15.68 -0.01 -5.10
C HIS A 144 -14.72 1.14 -4.74
N ILE A 145 -13.78 1.50 -5.64
CA ILE A 145 -12.90 2.65 -5.46
C ILE A 145 -13.53 3.84 -6.18
N SER A 146 -13.96 4.84 -5.43
CA SER A 146 -14.63 6.02 -5.97
C SER A 146 -13.68 7.21 -6.15
N LYS A 147 -12.55 7.23 -5.46
CA LYS A 147 -11.60 8.34 -5.49
C LYS A 147 -10.18 7.89 -5.18
N ILE A 148 -9.22 8.55 -5.82
CA ILE A 148 -7.79 8.37 -5.53
C ILE A 148 -7.17 9.75 -5.29
N VAL A 149 -6.51 9.92 -4.16
CA VAL A 149 -5.75 11.13 -3.78
C VAL A 149 -4.29 10.76 -3.69
N GLN A 150 -3.45 11.38 -4.52
CA GLN A 150 -2.02 11.08 -4.64
C GLN A 150 -1.20 12.27 -4.14
N ILE A 151 -0.38 12.06 -3.12
CA ILE A 151 0.31 13.13 -2.39
C ILE A 151 1.81 12.89 -2.44
N GLY A 152 2.56 13.93 -2.82
CA GLY A 152 4.01 13.90 -2.85
C GLY A 152 4.62 13.61 -4.22
N ILE A 153 3.79 13.60 -5.27
CA ILE A 153 4.22 13.27 -6.64
C ILE A 153 5.35 14.19 -7.09
N ARG A 154 6.43 13.58 -7.60
CA ARG A 154 7.64 14.28 -8.01
C ARG A 154 8.51 13.44 -8.93
N GLY A 155 9.59 14.04 -9.42
CA GLY A 155 10.55 13.38 -10.30
C GLY A 155 10.13 13.42 -11.78
N ILE A 156 11.08 13.13 -12.64
CA ILE A 156 10.88 13.02 -14.09
C ILE A 156 11.23 11.60 -14.52
N GLY A 157 10.47 11.07 -15.50
CA GLY A 157 10.76 9.76 -16.09
C GLY A 157 10.06 8.57 -15.43
N SER A 158 9.30 8.76 -14.35
CA SER A 158 8.54 7.67 -13.69
C SER A 158 7.17 7.40 -14.34
N SER A 159 6.61 8.41 -15.03
CA SER A 159 5.31 8.33 -15.69
C SER A 159 5.31 9.16 -16.96
N GLN A 160 4.52 8.77 -17.94
CA GLN A 160 4.34 9.50 -19.18
C GLN A 160 3.21 10.54 -19.05
N LEU A 161 3.17 11.50 -19.97
CA LEU A 161 2.08 12.48 -20.02
C LEU A 161 0.70 11.82 -20.09
N SER A 162 0.59 10.75 -20.87
CA SER A 162 -0.66 9.97 -20.97
C SER A 162 -1.13 9.38 -19.63
N ASP A 163 -0.21 8.97 -18.77
CA ASP A 163 -0.57 8.42 -17.44
C ASP A 163 -1.19 9.51 -16.55
N PHE A 164 -0.66 10.74 -16.62
CA PHE A 164 -1.22 11.90 -15.92
C PHE A 164 -2.59 12.28 -16.47
N GLN A 165 -2.74 12.35 -17.80
CA GLN A 165 -4.01 12.64 -18.44
C GLN A 165 -5.10 11.63 -18.09
N ASP A 166 -4.75 10.35 -18.06
CA ASP A 166 -5.67 9.28 -17.68
C ASP A 166 -6.06 9.37 -16.20
N ALA A 167 -5.10 9.68 -15.32
CA ALA A 167 -5.37 9.85 -13.88
C ALA A 167 -6.31 11.05 -13.63
N GLU A 168 -6.07 12.16 -14.30
CA GLU A 168 -6.92 13.36 -14.23
C GLU A 168 -8.33 13.08 -14.80
N ALA A 169 -8.42 12.35 -15.92
CA ALA A 169 -9.69 11.97 -16.53
C ALA A 169 -10.52 11.03 -15.61
N TYR A 170 -9.87 10.19 -14.83
CA TYR A 170 -10.54 9.41 -13.80
C TYR A 170 -11.02 10.26 -12.62
N GLY A 171 -10.45 11.43 -12.40
CA GLY A 171 -10.78 12.33 -11.30
C GLY A 171 -9.84 12.22 -10.09
N ASN A 172 -8.61 11.75 -10.30
CA ASN A 172 -7.60 11.75 -9.24
C ASN A 172 -7.28 13.17 -8.78
N THR A 173 -7.07 13.31 -7.48
CA THR A 173 -6.47 14.52 -6.92
C THR A 173 -4.96 14.29 -6.80
N ILE A 174 -4.18 15.02 -7.58
CA ILE A 174 -2.72 14.90 -7.60
C ILE A 174 -2.11 16.12 -6.91
N ILE A 175 -1.39 15.90 -5.81
CA ILE A 175 -0.73 16.94 -5.02
C ILE A 175 0.76 16.69 -5.09
N THR A 176 1.48 17.59 -5.73
CA THR A 176 2.93 17.46 -5.89
C THR A 176 3.68 17.77 -4.59
N SER A 177 4.88 17.24 -4.45
CA SER A 177 5.74 17.55 -3.30
C SER A 177 6.07 19.04 -3.18
N ARG A 178 6.04 19.77 -4.32
CA ARG A 178 6.22 21.24 -4.34
C ARG A 178 5.01 21.95 -3.72
N GLU A 179 3.80 21.49 -4.03
CA GLU A 179 2.58 22.04 -3.44
C GLU A 179 2.52 21.79 -1.94
N VAL A 180 2.87 20.59 -1.48
CA VAL A 180 2.95 20.28 -0.05
C VAL A 180 3.93 21.23 0.67
N ARG A 181 5.11 21.46 0.09
CA ARG A 181 6.11 22.38 0.67
C ARG A 181 5.62 23.84 0.70
N ARG A 182 4.87 24.26 -0.32
CA ARG A 182 4.39 25.65 -0.43
C ARG A 182 3.20 25.91 0.49
N ASN A 183 2.28 24.96 0.57
CA ASN A 183 1.01 25.14 1.27
C ASN A 183 1.05 24.67 2.74
N GLY A 184 2.09 23.92 3.13
CA GLY A 184 2.13 23.24 4.42
C GLY A 184 1.26 21.99 4.46
N VAL A 185 1.05 21.46 5.66
CA VAL A 185 0.22 20.28 5.95
C VAL A 185 -1.01 20.63 6.79
N GLU A 186 -1.24 21.95 7.01
CA GLU A 186 -2.39 22.49 7.72
C GLU A 186 -3.58 22.74 6.80
#